data_7bac3620efd4ab4240f17e8b25a73e6d
#
_entry.id   7bac3620efd4ab4240f17e8b25a73e6d
#
_cell.length_a   1.000
_cell.length_b   1.000
_cell.length_c   1.000
_cell.angle_alpha   90.00
_cell.angle_beta   90.00
_cell.angle_gamma   90.00
#
_symmetry.space_group_name_H-M   'P 1'
#
loop_
_entity.id
_entity.type
_entity.pdbx_description
1 polymer ?
#
loop_
_entity_poly.entity_id
_entity_poly.type
_entity_poly.pdbx_seq_one_letter_code
_entity_poly.pdbx_strand_id
1 'polypeptide(L)'
;DYFYKHPNNNELKTLCFDIETHSPDGSFPFGENYPVVAIGIVTSTGEREVFLWDGEDDKQVLVDFAKYIKWYDPDVIYGYNLVGYDVPQILFRAKYHGMTNYKKLLNRDGSDYGWQPAKDSSDLRMKAGGRVIVDVLRHTRLDYALSGLPRGLKPVSRHFGLEPIELDFAEKD
;
A
#
# COMPACT_ATOMS: atom_id res chain seq x y z
N ASP A 1 -31.64 -6.85 -2.50
CA ASP A 1 -32.02 -5.72 -3.37
C ASP A 1 -31.32 -4.40 -3.04
N TYR A 2 -30.45 -4.36 -2.04
CA TYR A 2 -29.67 -3.17 -1.69
C TYR A 2 -28.69 -2.79 -2.81
N PHE A 3 -28.09 -3.78 -3.48
CA PHE A 3 -27.12 -3.58 -4.57
C PHE A 3 -27.71 -3.03 -5.87
N TYR A 4 -29.02 -3.17 -6.09
CA TYR A 4 -29.69 -2.68 -7.31
C TYR A 4 -30.21 -1.25 -7.21
N LYS A 5 -30.17 -0.63 -6.04
CA LYS A 5 -30.68 0.73 -5.82
C LYS A 5 -29.61 1.83 -5.86
N HIS A 6 -28.34 1.48 -6.00
CA HIS A 6 -27.26 2.45 -6.18
C HIS A 6 -26.76 2.40 -7.63
N PRO A 7 -27.27 3.25 -8.51
CA PRO A 7 -27.01 3.18 -9.96
C PRO A 7 -25.61 3.64 -10.38
N ASN A 8 -24.76 4.09 -9.47
CA ASN A 8 -23.47 4.67 -9.80
C ASN A 8 -22.30 3.86 -9.17
N ASN A 9 -21.93 2.75 -9.81
CA ASN A 9 -20.63 2.10 -9.57
C ASN A 9 -19.42 3.01 -9.91
N ASN A 10 -19.67 4.21 -10.42
CA ASN A 10 -18.66 5.19 -10.80
C ASN A 10 -18.24 6.11 -9.64
N GLU A 11 -18.80 5.93 -8.44
CA GLU A 11 -18.52 6.79 -7.27
C GLU A 11 -17.63 6.13 -6.22
N LEU A 12 -17.12 4.90 -6.46
CA LEU A 12 -16.16 4.29 -5.54
C LEU A 12 -14.88 5.11 -5.53
N LYS A 13 -14.56 5.63 -4.36
CA LYS A 13 -13.27 6.27 -4.12
C LYS A 13 -12.20 5.19 -4.02
N THR A 14 -11.24 5.23 -4.91
CA THR A 14 -10.11 4.31 -4.86
C THR A 14 -8.81 5.05 -4.59
N LEU A 15 -7.90 4.38 -3.88
CA LEU A 15 -6.58 4.89 -3.56
C LEU A 15 -5.56 3.80 -3.80
N CYS A 16 -4.54 4.11 -4.60
CA CYS A 16 -3.33 3.32 -4.74
C CYS A 16 -2.24 3.95 -3.89
N PHE A 17 -1.43 3.15 -3.20
CA PHE A 17 -0.21 3.63 -2.59
C PHE A 17 0.92 2.63 -2.72
N ASP A 18 2.13 3.15 -2.58
CA ASP A 18 3.39 2.43 -2.56
C ASP A 18 4.34 3.11 -1.58
N ILE A 19 5.29 2.37 -1.01
CA ILE A 19 6.25 2.91 -0.05
C ILE A 19 7.69 2.74 -0.51
N GLU A 20 8.54 3.67 -0.08
CA GLU A 20 9.98 3.53 -0.15
C GLU A 20 10.57 3.42 1.25
N THR A 21 11.58 2.57 1.40
CA THR A 21 12.21 2.30 2.70
C THR A 21 13.71 2.50 2.62
N HIS A 22 14.30 2.95 3.73
CA HIS A 22 15.75 3.09 3.83
C HIS A 22 16.36 1.84 4.48
N SER A 23 17.44 1.34 3.87
CA SER A 23 18.25 0.24 4.40
C SER A 23 19.65 0.74 4.76
N PRO A 24 19.90 1.05 6.03
CA PRO A 24 21.20 1.56 6.47
C PRO A 24 22.34 0.55 6.30
N ASP A 25 22.02 -0.74 6.35
CA ASP A 25 22.95 -1.86 6.30
C ASP A 25 23.00 -2.58 4.95
N GLY A 26 22.22 -2.11 3.97
CA GLY A 26 22.11 -2.71 2.63
C GLY A 26 21.36 -4.04 2.58
N SER A 27 20.76 -4.48 3.69
CA SER A 27 19.92 -5.68 3.73
C SER A 27 18.53 -5.38 3.15
N PHE A 28 17.73 -6.45 2.93
CA PHE A 28 16.33 -6.25 2.51
C PHE A 28 15.54 -5.51 3.62
N PRO A 29 14.99 -4.32 3.32
CA PRO A 29 14.46 -3.41 4.33
C PRO A 29 13.07 -3.82 4.80
N PHE A 30 12.99 -4.78 5.73
CA PHE A 30 11.73 -5.27 6.29
C PHE A 30 11.80 -5.42 7.82
N GLY A 31 10.89 -4.76 8.52
CA GLY A 31 10.79 -4.80 9.98
C GLY A 31 10.99 -3.44 10.67
N GLU A 32 11.05 -3.45 11.99
CA GLU A 32 11.03 -2.24 12.82
C GLU A 32 12.25 -1.30 12.59
N ASN A 33 13.38 -1.82 12.13
CA ASN A 33 14.63 -1.07 11.98
C ASN A 33 14.76 -0.33 10.64
N TYR A 34 13.81 -0.50 9.74
CA TYR A 34 13.87 0.07 8.39
C TYR A 34 12.80 1.15 8.21
N PRO A 35 13.18 2.44 8.29
CA PRO A 35 12.22 3.54 8.20
C PRO A 35 11.56 3.62 6.82
N VAL A 36 10.31 4.07 6.82
CA VAL A 36 9.57 4.40 5.60
C VAL A 36 9.92 5.83 5.21
N VAL A 37 10.71 5.98 4.15
CA VAL A 37 11.21 7.29 3.72
C VAL A 37 10.26 8.05 2.80
N ALA A 38 9.36 7.33 2.15
CA ALA A 38 8.30 7.94 1.34
C ALA A 38 7.05 7.07 1.31
N ILE A 39 5.89 7.70 1.19
CA ILE A 39 4.63 7.06 0.80
C ILE A 39 4.04 7.86 -0.36
N GLY A 40 3.96 7.24 -1.54
CA GLY A 40 3.32 7.80 -2.72
C GLY A 40 1.87 7.37 -2.83
N ILE A 41 0.97 8.28 -3.18
CA ILE A 41 -0.47 8.04 -3.32
C ILE A 41 -0.97 8.52 -4.68
N VAL A 42 -1.87 7.74 -5.26
CA VAL A 42 -2.70 8.15 -6.41
C VAL A 42 -4.15 7.79 -6.13
N THR A 43 -5.06 8.72 -6.37
CA THR A 43 -6.50 8.55 -6.15
C THR A 43 -7.28 8.35 -7.44
N SER A 44 -8.55 7.90 -7.33
CA SER A 44 -9.45 7.80 -8.50
C SER A 44 -9.81 9.17 -9.10
N THR A 45 -9.61 10.27 -8.38
CA THR A 45 -9.77 11.64 -8.89
C THR A 45 -8.56 12.14 -9.66
N GLY A 46 -7.46 11.36 -9.68
CA GLY A 46 -6.20 11.73 -10.31
C GLY A 46 -5.27 12.56 -9.43
N GLU A 47 -5.66 12.83 -8.19
CA GLU A 47 -4.78 13.46 -7.21
C GLU A 47 -3.58 12.57 -6.92
N ARG A 48 -2.42 13.20 -6.73
CA ARG A 48 -1.16 12.56 -6.39
C ARG A 48 -0.57 13.28 -5.20
N GLU A 49 -0.16 12.49 -4.19
CA GLU A 49 0.51 12.98 -2.99
C GLU A 49 1.74 12.14 -2.70
N VAL A 50 2.75 12.76 -2.12
CA VAL A 50 3.94 12.08 -1.62
C VAL A 50 4.28 12.63 -0.25
N PHE A 51 4.26 11.75 0.75
CA PHE A 51 4.75 12.07 2.09
C PHE A 51 6.21 11.65 2.18
N LEU A 52 7.09 12.58 2.47
CA LEU A 52 8.53 12.36 2.54
C LEU A 52 9.04 12.45 3.96
N TRP A 53 9.99 11.60 4.27
CA TRP A 53 10.79 11.66 5.49
C TRP A 53 11.64 12.92 5.51
N ASP A 54 11.75 13.57 6.67
CA ASP A 54 12.56 14.77 6.87
C ASP A 54 14.06 14.48 7.14
N GLY A 55 14.42 13.20 7.24
CA GLY A 55 15.77 12.74 7.51
C GLY A 55 16.03 12.37 8.98
N GLU A 56 15.09 12.66 9.89
CA GLU A 56 15.24 12.35 11.32
C GLU A 56 14.47 11.10 11.71
N ASP A 57 13.13 11.13 11.63
CA ASP A 57 12.31 9.96 11.86
C ASP A 57 11.10 9.91 10.92
N ASP A 58 10.60 8.70 10.63
CA ASP A 58 9.49 8.49 9.71
C ASP A 58 8.10 8.57 10.36
N LYS A 59 8.01 8.98 11.62
CA LYS A 59 6.73 9.07 12.34
C LYS A 59 5.75 10.01 11.66
N GLN A 60 6.25 11.17 11.19
CA GLN A 60 5.40 12.15 10.55
C GLN A 60 4.84 11.64 9.22
N VAL A 61 5.62 10.88 8.44
CA VAL A 61 5.16 10.22 7.20
C VAL A 61 3.96 9.31 7.48
N LEU A 62 4.04 8.50 8.54
CA LEU A 62 2.95 7.60 8.95
C LEU A 62 1.71 8.37 9.42
N VAL A 63 1.91 9.46 10.18
CA VAL A 63 0.82 10.30 10.67
C VAL A 63 0.08 10.95 9.51
N ASP A 64 0.81 11.51 8.54
CA ASP A 64 0.19 12.21 7.41
C ASP A 64 -0.49 11.24 6.44
N PHE A 65 0.07 10.06 6.23
CA PHE A 65 -0.60 8.99 5.51
C PHE A 65 -1.93 8.61 6.18
N ALA A 66 -1.95 8.38 7.49
CA ALA A 66 -3.18 8.03 8.20
C ALA A 66 -4.24 9.15 8.15
N LYS A 67 -3.79 10.43 8.27
CA LYS A 67 -4.69 11.59 8.11
C LYS A 67 -5.28 11.65 6.71
N TYR A 68 -4.46 11.38 5.68
CA TYR A 68 -4.91 11.39 4.29
C TYR A 68 -5.94 10.29 4.04
N ILE A 69 -5.68 9.05 4.49
CA ILE A 69 -6.63 7.94 4.41
C ILE A 69 -7.97 8.31 5.06
N LYS A 70 -7.93 8.98 6.21
CA LYS A 70 -9.13 9.41 6.92
C LYS A 70 -9.88 10.53 6.19
N TRP A 71 -9.14 11.49 5.63
CA TRP A 71 -9.71 12.64 4.92
C TRP A 71 -10.29 12.23 3.58
N TYR A 72 -9.52 11.51 2.76
CA TYR A 72 -9.97 11.07 1.44
C TYR A 72 -11.07 10.02 1.55
N ASP A 73 -11.03 9.19 2.58
CA ASP A 73 -11.98 8.13 2.89
C ASP A 73 -12.22 7.15 1.72
N PRO A 74 -11.19 6.42 1.24
CA PRO A 74 -11.33 5.50 0.12
C PRO A 74 -12.19 4.28 0.47
N ASP A 75 -12.98 3.81 -0.49
CA ASP A 75 -13.72 2.54 -0.42
C ASP A 75 -12.80 1.36 -0.68
N VAL A 76 -11.89 1.52 -1.65
CA VAL A 76 -10.91 0.51 -2.05
C VAL A 76 -9.50 1.08 -1.94
N ILE A 77 -8.64 0.34 -1.27
CA ILE A 77 -7.19 0.60 -1.23
C ILE A 77 -6.51 -0.54 -1.98
N TYR A 78 -5.64 -0.19 -2.91
CA TYR A 78 -4.91 -1.19 -3.70
C TYR A 78 -3.45 -0.82 -3.90
N GLY A 79 -2.63 -1.81 -4.24
CA GLY A 79 -1.22 -1.65 -4.56
C GLY A 79 -0.62 -2.99 -5.00
N TYR A 80 0.66 -2.99 -5.35
CA TYR A 80 1.36 -4.17 -5.82
C TYR A 80 2.21 -4.77 -4.70
N ASN A 81 1.91 -6.00 -4.28
CA ASN A 81 2.52 -6.64 -3.10
C ASN A 81 2.23 -5.93 -1.76
N LEU A 82 1.18 -5.14 -1.76
CA LEU A 82 0.76 -4.29 -0.64
C LEU A 82 0.58 -5.08 0.67
N VAL A 83 0.01 -6.28 0.56
CA VAL A 83 -0.24 -7.18 1.71
C VAL A 83 1.05 -7.86 2.16
N GLY A 84 1.97 -8.14 1.22
CA GLY A 84 3.22 -8.83 1.53
C GLY A 84 4.33 -7.91 2.04
N TYR A 85 4.26 -6.62 1.74
CA TYR A 85 5.33 -5.69 2.07
C TYR A 85 4.85 -4.37 2.67
N ASP A 86 4.12 -3.54 1.93
CA ASP A 86 3.86 -2.15 2.30
C ASP A 86 3.11 -2.02 3.62
N VAL A 87 1.98 -2.71 3.75
CA VAL A 87 1.17 -2.65 4.97
C VAL A 87 1.91 -3.21 6.18
N PRO A 88 2.52 -4.41 6.13
CA PRO A 88 3.34 -4.89 7.24
C PRO A 88 4.44 -3.92 7.64
N GLN A 89 5.15 -3.33 6.69
CA GLN A 89 6.23 -2.39 6.96
C GLN A 89 5.74 -1.12 7.67
N ILE A 90 4.65 -0.52 7.19
CA ILE A 90 3.99 0.61 7.86
C ILE A 90 3.60 0.24 9.30
N LEU A 91 3.04 -0.95 9.52
CA LEU A 91 2.64 -1.38 10.86
C LEU A 91 3.84 -1.66 11.79
N PHE A 92 4.95 -2.19 11.27
CA PHE A 92 6.18 -2.33 12.03
C PHE A 92 6.69 -0.96 12.50
N ARG A 93 6.71 0.02 11.61
CA ARG A 93 7.15 1.38 11.96
C ARG A 93 6.19 2.07 12.91
N ALA A 94 4.88 1.91 12.70
CA ALA A 94 3.87 2.43 13.64
C ALA A 94 4.07 1.86 15.06
N LYS A 95 4.36 0.56 15.16
CA LYS A 95 4.68 -0.09 16.43
C LYS A 95 5.98 0.44 17.03
N TYR A 96 7.03 0.61 16.24
CA TYR A 96 8.32 1.20 16.67
C TYR A 96 8.11 2.58 17.31
N HIS A 97 7.25 3.42 16.74
CA HIS A 97 6.90 4.73 17.27
C HIS A 97 5.84 4.72 18.38
N GLY A 98 5.47 3.54 18.89
CA GLY A 98 4.47 3.41 19.96
C GLY A 98 3.04 3.80 19.54
N MET A 99 2.73 3.82 18.24
CA MET A 99 1.41 4.17 17.71
C MET A 99 0.44 2.97 17.80
N THR A 100 0.09 2.57 19.02
CA THR A 100 -0.72 1.36 19.30
C THR A 100 -2.10 1.36 18.66
N ASN A 101 -2.65 2.53 18.36
CA ASN A 101 -3.97 2.71 17.75
C ASN A 101 -3.92 2.96 16.23
N TYR A 102 -2.78 2.71 15.58
CA TYR A 102 -2.59 3.08 14.19
C TYR A 102 -3.63 2.44 13.25
N LYS A 103 -3.97 1.16 13.45
CA LYS A 103 -5.01 0.49 12.69
C LYS A 103 -6.38 1.16 12.78
N LYS A 104 -6.71 1.70 13.95
CA LYS A 104 -7.97 2.46 14.16
C LYS A 104 -8.02 3.74 13.34
N LEU A 105 -6.85 4.34 13.05
CA LEU A 105 -6.76 5.52 12.19
C LEU A 105 -6.98 5.16 10.73
N LEU A 106 -6.55 3.97 10.31
CA LEU A 106 -6.69 3.48 8.94
C LEU A 106 -8.10 2.93 8.65
N ASN A 107 -8.79 2.43 9.67
CA ASN A 107 -10.12 1.87 9.52
C ASN A 107 -11.20 2.96 9.49
N ARG A 108 -12.18 2.79 8.59
CA ARG A 108 -13.33 3.70 8.48
C ARG A 108 -14.20 3.67 9.74
N ASP A 109 -14.38 2.48 10.31
CA ASP A 109 -15.20 2.26 11.50
C ASP A 109 -14.45 2.51 12.83
N GLY A 110 -13.18 2.90 12.77
CA GLY A 110 -12.34 3.13 13.93
C GLY A 110 -12.02 1.86 14.75
N SER A 111 -12.31 0.68 14.21
CA SER A 111 -11.98 -0.59 14.84
C SER A 111 -10.50 -0.91 14.76
N ASP A 112 -10.04 -1.84 15.59
CA ASP A 112 -8.68 -2.40 15.54
C ASP A 112 -8.61 -3.65 14.64
N TYR A 113 -9.66 -3.87 13.85
CA TYR A 113 -9.83 -5.05 13.02
C TYR A 113 -8.96 -5.03 11.76
N GLY A 114 -8.47 -6.19 11.38
CA GLY A 114 -7.80 -6.37 10.09
C GLY A 114 -6.36 -5.85 10.03
N TRP A 115 -5.95 -5.43 8.84
CA TRP A 115 -4.59 -4.97 8.53
C TRP A 115 -3.51 -5.99 8.88
N GLN A 116 -3.88 -7.26 8.78
CA GLN A 116 -2.97 -8.39 8.94
C GLN A 116 -3.09 -9.29 7.73
N PRO A 117 -1.98 -9.80 7.20
CA PRO A 117 -2.01 -10.83 6.16
C PRO A 117 -2.84 -12.02 6.61
N ALA A 118 -3.45 -12.71 5.67
CA ALA A 118 -4.04 -14.02 5.94
C ALA A 118 -2.97 -14.94 6.54
N LYS A 119 -3.38 -15.94 7.34
CA LYS A 119 -2.45 -16.88 7.99
C LYS A 119 -1.55 -17.61 7.00
N ASP A 120 -2.05 -17.84 5.79
CA ASP A 120 -1.25 -18.29 4.66
C ASP A 120 -0.72 -17.05 3.92
N SER A 121 0.57 -16.75 4.12
CA SER A 121 1.25 -15.62 3.49
C SER A 121 1.26 -15.66 1.96
N SER A 122 0.97 -16.83 1.35
CA SER A 122 0.86 -16.96 -0.10
C SER A 122 -0.42 -16.35 -0.67
N ASP A 123 -1.44 -16.17 0.15
CA ASP A 123 -2.77 -15.76 -0.29
C ASP A 123 -2.93 -14.24 -0.49
N LEU A 124 -2.02 -13.41 -0.01
CA LEU A 124 -2.03 -11.94 -0.16
C LEU A 124 -3.44 -11.31 0.02
N ARG A 125 -4.26 -11.88 0.90
CA ARG A 125 -5.55 -11.31 1.30
C ARG A 125 -5.43 -10.56 2.61
N MET A 126 -6.05 -9.41 2.67
CA MET A 126 -6.13 -8.60 3.88
C MET A 126 -7.54 -8.05 4.04
N LYS A 127 -7.97 -7.89 5.28
CA LYS A 127 -9.23 -7.25 5.63
C LYS A 127 -8.96 -5.90 6.30
N ALA A 128 -9.87 -4.97 6.17
CA ALA A 128 -9.87 -3.69 6.85
C ALA A 128 -11.28 -3.36 7.34
N GLY A 129 -11.41 -2.59 8.39
CA GLY A 129 -12.69 -2.12 8.88
C GLY A 129 -13.30 -1.08 7.94
N GLY A 130 -14.41 -1.45 7.27
CA GLY A 130 -15.17 -0.55 6.39
C GLY A 130 -14.49 -0.21 5.05
N ARG A 131 -13.45 -0.95 4.63
CA ARG A 131 -12.73 -0.76 3.36
C ARG A 131 -12.39 -2.08 2.71
N VAL A 132 -12.20 -2.08 1.40
CA VAL A 132 -11.70 -3.23 0.63
C VAL A 132 -10.20 -3.03 0.37
N ILE A 133 -9.41 -4.06 0.65
CA ILE A 133 -7.98 -4.09 0.31
C ILE A 133 -7.77 -5.05 -0.86
N VAL A 134 -7.11 -4.57 -1.90
CA VAL A 134 -6.81 -5.34 -3.12
C VAL A 134 -5.31 -5.37 -3.34
N ASP A 135 -4.73 -6.56 -3.31
CA ASP A 135 -3.33 -6.75 -3.70
C ASP A 135 -3.27 -7.18 -5.17
N VAL A 136 -2.72 -6.30 -6.01
CA VAL A 136 -2.63 -6.55 -7.46
C VAL A 136 -1.71 -7.73 -7.78
N LEU A 137 -0.65 -7.96 -7.01
CA LEU A 137 0.22 -9.13 -7.17
C LEU A 137 -0.56 -10.44 -7.03
N ARG A 138 -1.55 -10.49 -6.12
CA ARG A 138 -2.42 -11.67 -5.97
C ARG A 138 -3.18 -11.94 -7.26
N HIS A 139 -3.76 -10.91 -7.87
CA HIS A 139 -4.50 -11.07 -9.13
C HIS A 139 -3.59 -11.52 -10.27
N THR A 140 -2.37 -11.00 -10.38
CA THR A 140 -1.40 -11.46 -11.39
C THR A 140 -0.98 -12.92 -11.19
N ARG A 141 -0.98 -13.41 -9.95
CA ARG A 141 -0.68 -14.82 -9.64
C ARG A 141 -1.81 -15.78 -10.03
N LEU A 142 -3.04 -15.30 -10.01
CA LEU A 142 -4.25 -16.10 -10.29
C LEU A 142 -4.65 -16.05 -11.76
N ASP A 143 -4.19 -15.03 -12.50
CA ASP A 143 -4.50 -14.87 -13.91
C ASP A 143 -3.68 -15.86 -14.75
N TYR A 144 -4.37 -16.77 -15.41
CA TYR A 144 -3.75 -17.77 -16.30
C TYR A 144 -3.08 -17.11 -17.51
N ALA A 145 -3.61 -16.00 -18.03
CA ALA A 145 -3.02 -15.26 -19.14
C ALA A 145 -1.63 -14.70 -18.81
N LEU A 146 -1.33 -14.53 -17.52
CA LEU A 146 -0.03 -14.04 -17.03
C LEU A 146 0.89 -15.17 -16.55
N SER A 147 0.53 -16.43 -16.76
CA SER A 147 1.23 -17.60 -16.18
C SER A 147 2.65 -17.80 -16.71
N GLY A 148 3.08 -17.20 -17.74
CA GLY A 148 4.46 -17.27 -18.27
C GLY A 148 5.33 -16.06 -17.94
N LEU A 149 4.79 -15.04 -17.27
CA LEU A 149 5.51 -13.80 -17.03
C LEU A 149 6.19 -13.79 -15.65
N PRO A 150 7.38 -13.14 -15.54
CA PRO A 150 7.92 -12.78 -14.26
C PRO A 150 6.91 -11.90 -13.49
N ARG A 151 6.71 -12.22 -12.22
CA ARG A 151 5.64 -11.60 -11.40
C ARG A 151 6.08 -10.33 -10.67
N GLY A 152 7.13 -9.66 -11.14
CA GLY A 152 7.48 -8.34 -10.66
C GLY A 152 6.58 -7.27 -11.27
N LEU A 153 6.46 -6.12 -10.59
CA LEU A 153 5.65 -5.00 -11.07
C LEU A 153 6.07 -4.55 -12.49
N LYS A 154 7.36 -4.36 -12.74
CA LYS A 154 7.88 -3.87 -14.02
C LYS A 154 7.57 -4.80 -15.21
N PRO A 155 7.84 -6.13 -15.14
CA PRO A 155 7.45 -7.06 -16.21
C PRO A 155 5.95 -7.07 -16.49
N VAL A 156 5.13 -7.05 -15.44
CA VAL A 156 3.66 -7.03 -15.59
C VAL A 156 3.20 -5.73 -16.22
N SER A 157 3.73 -4.59 -15.79
CA SER A 157 3.41 -3.28 -16.38
C SER A 157 3.73 -3.23 -17.87
N ARG A 158 4.93 -3.71 -18.28
CA ARG A 158 5.32 -3.78 -19.70
C ARG A 158 4.39 -4.67 -20.52
N HIS A 159 3.93 -5.79 -19.95
CA HIS A 159 2.97 -6.66 -20.62
C HIS A 159 1.66 -5.93 -20.95
N PHE A 160 1.21 -5.02 -20.09
CA PHE A 160 0.05 -4.17 -20.32
C PHE A 160 0.34 -2.90 -21.13
N GLY A 161 1.52 -2.78 -21.72
CA GLY A 161 1.91 -1.62 -22.55
C GLY A 161 2.22 -0.36 -21.73
N LEU A 162 2.47 -0.50 -20.43
CA LEU A 162 2.93 0.58 -19.58
C LEU A 162 4.46 0.61 -19.56
N GLU A 163 5.03 1.80 -19.59
CA GLU A 163 6.48 1.99 -19.44
C GLU A 163 6.78 2.39 -17.98
N PRO A 164 7.27 1.46 -17.15
CA PRO A 164 7.66 1.79 -15.78
C PRO A 164 8.88 2.72 -15.81
N ILE A 165 8.83 3.76 -14.98
CA ILE A 165 9.99 4.64 -14.77
C ILE A 165 11.06 3.84 -14.03
N GLU A 166 12.25 3.77 -14.59
CA GLU A 166 13.42 3.17 -13.95
C GLU A 166 14.31 4.30 -13.42
N LEU A 167 14.49 4.33 -12.10
CA LEU A 167 15.50 5.19 -11.50
C LEU A 167 16.80 4.41 -11.46
N ASP A 168 17.84 4.94 -12.09
CA ASP A 168 19.19 4.42 -11.94
C ASP A 168 19.79 5.00 -10.66
N PHE A 169 19.94 4.14 -9.65
CA PHE A 169 20.57 4.53 -8.39
C PHE A 169 22.09 4.45 -8.42
N ALA A 170 22.68 4.14 -9.60
CA ALA A 170 24.13 3.97 -9.75
C ALA A 170 24.89 5.30 -9.80
N GLU A 171 24.24 6.44 -9.98
CA GLU A 171 24.88 7.75 -9.91
C GLU A 171 24.77 8.33 -8.49
N LYS A 172 25.56 7.78 -7.57
CA LYS A 172 25.94 8.46 -6.33
C LYS A 172 27.43 8.76 -6.42
N ASP A 173 27.77 9.92 -6.94
CA ASP A 173 29.03 10.58 -6.63
C ASP A 173 28.96 11.29 -5.28
#